data_fcd9e1783e40459d8f9255f7501228ee
#
_entry.id   fcd9e1783e40459d8f9255f7501228ee
#
_cell.length_a   1.000
_cell.length_b   1.000
_cell.length_c   1.000
_cell.angle_alpha   90.00
_cell.angle_beta   90.00
_cell.angle_gamma   90.00
#
_symmetry.space_group_name_H-M   'P 1'
#
loop_
_entity.id
_entity.type
_entity.pdbx_description
1 polymer ?
#
loop_
_entity_poly.entity_id
_entity_poly.type
_entity_poly.pdbx_seq_one_letter_code
_entity_poly.pdbx_strand_id
1 'polypeptide(L)'
;MKLASYHCVEFGDNVRVGWDAIIMDTDFHRMKNRETGTFTKGYAPVLIGRNCWIGCRCTILKGTKLPAYCTLAAGTTIGKKIDGEGYKIISNTSELKIVKENYYRELGNDAIVYPVDSINNR
;
A
#
# COMPACT_ATOMS: atom_id res chain seq x y z
N MET A 1 -6.28 6.83 9.32
CA MET A 1 -5.05 6.96 8.52
C MET A 1 -4.19 8.09 9.07
N LYS A 2 -2.91 7.87 9.14
CA LYS A 2 -1.92 8.93 9.39
C LYS A 2 -1.12 9.15 8.13
N LEU A 3 -0.99 10.40 7.71
CA LEU A 3 -0.32 10.77 6.48
C LEU A 3 0.75 11.82 6.78
N ALA A 4 2.00 11.52 6.41
CA ALA A 4 3.08 12.49 6.46
C ALA A 4 3.65 12.64 5.05
N SER A 5 3.52 13.83 4.49
CA SER A 5 4.06 14.13 3.17
C SER A 5 5.03 15.29 3.24
N TYR A 6 6.25 15.03 2.85
CA TYR A 6 7.30 16.05 2.68
C TYR A 6 7.46 16.42 1.21
N HIS A 7 7.33 15.49 0.31
CA HIS A 7 7.61 15.66 -1.10
C HIS A 7 6.38 15.39 -1.98
N CYS A 8 5.92 14.14 -2.03
CA CYS A 8 4.80 13.79 -2.88
C CYS A 8 4.14 12.50 -2.43
N VAL A 9 2.85 12.57 -2.14
CA VAL A 9 1.98 11.41 -1.96
C VAL A 9 0.79 11.60 -2.88
N GLU A 10 0.61 10.69 -3.84
CA GLU A 10 -0.51 10.73 -4.78
C GLU A 10 -1.40 9.51 -4.64
N PHE A 11 -2.69 9.76 -4.63
CA PHE A 11 -3.72 8.73 -4.70
C PHE A 11 -4.48 8.88 -6.02
N GLY A 12 -4.63 7.79 -6.75
CA GLY A 12 -5.56 7.74 -7.86
C GLY A 12 -7.00 7.76 -7.38
N ASP A 13 -7.94 7.76 -8.32
CA ASP A 13 -9.35 7.80 -8.01
C ASP A 13 -9.80 6.51 -7.30
N ASN A 14 -10.78 6.66 -6.41
CA ASN A 14 -11.47 5.54 -5.77
C ASN A 14 -10.54 4.61 -4.97
N VAL A 15 -9.51 5.16 -4.33
CA VAL A 15 -8.65 4.40 -3.41
C VAL A 15 -9.35 4.28 -2.06
N ARG A 16 -9.37 3.07 -1.52
CA ARG A 16 -9.89 2.80 -0.17
C ARG A 16 -8.74 2.53 0.77
N VAL A 17 -8.74 3.21 1.90
CA VAL A 17 -7.70 3.07 2.93
C VAL A 17 -8.36 2.65 4.24
N GLY A 18 -7.92 1.51 4.76
CA GLY A 18 -8.40 0.98 6.05
C GLY A 18 -7.94 1.81 7.24
N TRP A 19 -8.53 1.54 8.41
CA TRP A 19 -8.17 2.26 9.63
C TRP A 19 -6.73 1.97 10.04
N ASP A 20 -6.13 2.92 10.74
CA ASP A 20 -4.76 2.85 11.27
C ASP A 20 -3.69 2.62 10.21
N ALA A 21 -3.95 2.88 8.94
CA ALA A 21 -2.91 2.90 7.94
C ALA A 21 -1.99 4.10 8.14
N ILE A 22 -0.70 3.90 7.92
CA ILE A 22 0.32 4.94 7.98
C ILE A 22 0.94 5.06 6.60
N ILE A 23 0.96 6.28 6.07
CA ILE A 23 1.56 6.57 4.76
C ILE A 23 2.53 7.71 4.93
N MET A 24 3.79 7.51 4.51
CA MET A 24 4.80 8.56 4.57
C MET A 24 5.81 8.44 3.44
N ASP A 25 6.15 9.56 2.86
CA ASP A 25 7.13 9.68 1.78
C ASP A 25 8.53 10.07 2.27
N THR A 26 8.71 10.15 3.57
CA THR A 26 9.95 10.62 4.18
C THR A 26 10.31 9.79 5.40
N ASP A 27 11.61 9.57 5.58
CA ASP A 27 12.17 8.99 6.80
C ASP A 27 12.40 10.04 7.89
N PHE A 28 12.09 11.31 7.61
CA PHE A 28 12.34 12.48 8.47
C PHE A 28 13.82 12.79 8.68
N HIS A 29 14.72 11.85 8.48
CA HIS A 29 16.16 12.01 8.67
C HIS A 29 16.93 11.42 7.50
N ARG A 30 18.06 12.05 7.18
CA ARG A 30 19.02 11.48 6.26
C ARG A 30 19.91 10.50 7.03
N MET A 31 20.39 9.49 6.33
CA MET A 31 21.41 8.59 6.85
C MET A 31 22.75 8.94 6.24
N LYS A 32 23.80 8.87 7.03
CA LYS A 32 25.16 9.17 6.58
C LYS A 32 25.97 7.89 6.43
N ASN A 33 26.66 7.77 5.31
CA ASN A 33 27.62 6.69 5.13
C ASN A 33 28.88 7.03 5.93
N ARG A 34 29.28 6.16 6.84
CA ARG A 34 30.43 6.42 7.74
C ARG A 34 31.76 6.45 7.01
N GLU A 35 31.87 5.80 5.85
CA GLU A 35 33.11 5.72 5.09
C GLU A 35 33.29 6.88 4.11
N THR A 36 32.21 7.18 3.36
CA THR A 36 32.24 8.20 2.30
C THR A 36 31.82 9.58 2.77
N GLY A 37 31.07 9.65 3.88
CA GLY A 37 30.50 10.89 4.36
C GLY A 37 29.28 11.37 3.57
N THR A 38 28.83 10.60 2.59
CA THR A 38 27.64 10.94 1.79
C THR A 38 26.36 10.66 2.53
N PHE A 39 25.28 11.33 2.12
CA PHE A 39 23.97 11.19 2.75
C PHE A 39 22.97 10.54 1.82
N THR A 40 22.03 9.80 2.39
CA THR A 40 20.82 9.37 1.68
C THR A 40 19.90 10.58 1.47
N LYS A 41 19.03 10.49 0.48
CA LYS A 41 18.02 11.54 0.23
C LYS A 41 16.98 11.61 1.32
N GLY A 42 16.56 10.45 1.85
CA GLY A 42 15.61 10.34 2.96
C GLY A 42 14.15 10.50 2.57
N TYR A 43 13.82 10.74 1.30
CA TYR A 43 12.44 10.83 0.81
C TYR A 43 12.35 10.33 -0.63
N ALA A 44 11.15 9.90 -1.01
CA ALA A 44 10.82 9.51 -2.38
C ALA A 44 9.28 9.50 -2.52
N PRO A 45 8.74 9.74 -3.70
CA PRO A 45 7.30 9.79 -3.86
C PRO A 45 6.63 8.48 -3.53
N VAL A 46 5.39 8.58 -3.02
CA VAL A 46 4.46 7.46 -2.85
C VAL A 46 3.33 7.65 -3.85
N LEU A 47 3.17 6.69 -4.74
CA LEU A 47 2.19 6.75 -5.83
C LEU A 47 1.26 5.55 -5.73
N ILE A 48 0.00 5.78 -5.42
CA ILE A 48 -1.02 4.73 -5.28
C ILE A 48 -1.98 4.86 -6.46
N GLY A 49 -2.02 3.85 -7.30
CA GLY A 49 -2.89 3.83 -8.47
C GLY A 49 -4.37 3.80 -8.12
N ARG A 50 -5.21 4.15 -9.10
CA ARG A 50 -6.67 4.14 -8.93
C ARG A 50 -7.19 2.76 -8.53
N ASN A 51 -8.31 2.75 -7.81
CA ASN A 51 -9.01 1.53 -7.41
C ASN A 51 -8.18 0.56 -6.56
N CYS A 52 -7.13 1.05 -5.93
CA CYS A 52 -6.40 0.27 -4.95
C CYS A 52 -7.16 0.18 -3.63
N TRP A 53 -6.95 -0.91 -2.94
CA TRP A 53 -7.48 -1.11 -1.60
C TRP A 53 -6.34 -1.36 -0.63
N ILE A 54 -6.17 -0.45 0.30
CA ILE A 54 -5.15 -0.53 1.35
C ILE A 54 -5.84 -1.08 2.59
N GLY A 55 -5.50 -2.29 3.00
CA GLY A 55 -6.06 -2.91 4.21
C GLY A 55 -5.69 -2.13 5.46
N CYS A 56 -6.38 -2.43 6.56
CA CYS A 56 -6.11 -1.75 7.83
C CYS A 56 -4.68 -2.02 8.32
N ARG A 57 -4.13 -1.06 9.07
CA ARG A 57 -2.79 -1.14 9.68
C ARG A 57 -1.65 -1.37 8.69
N CYS A 58 -1.86 -1.05 7.43
CA CYS A 58 -0.76 -1.05 6.46
C CYS A 58 0.19 0.10 6.75
N THR A 59 1.47 -0.11 6.45
CA THR A 59 2.50 0.93 6.51
C THR A 59 3.09 1.09 5.13
N ILE A 60 2.87 2.26 4.52
CA ILE A 60 3.35 2.57 3.18
C ILE A 60 4.45 3.61 3.29
N LEU A 61 5.65 3.21 2.90
CA LEU A 61 6.88 3.99 3.06
C LEU A 61 7.29 4.62 1.73
N LYS A 62 8.26 5.53 1.81
CA LYS A 62 8.83 6.19 0.64
C LYS A 62 9.21 5.22 -0.47
N GLY A 63 9.01 5.64 -1.71
CA GLY A 63 9.35 4.85 -2.88
C GLY A 63 8.32 3.82 -3.28
N THR A 64 7.20 3.72 -2.57
CA THR A 64 6.12 2.81 -2.94
C THR A 64 5.42 3.31 -4.19
N LYS A 65 5.25 2.43 -5.16
CA LYS A 65 4.40 2.66 -6.31
C LYS A 65 3.52 1.43 -6.52
N LEU A 66 2.21 1.62 -6.44
CA LEU A 66 1.23 0.57 -6.70
C LEU A 66 0.53 0.86 -8.01
N PRO A 67 0.52 -0.10 -8.95
CA PRO A 67 -0.35 -0.02 -10.12
C PRO A 67 -1.82 0.05 -9.71
N ALA A 68 -2.66 0.49 -10.63
CA ALA A 68 -4.10 0.48 -10.42
C ALA A 68 -4.61 -0.93 -10.06
N TYR A 69 -5.68 -1.01 -9.28
CA TYR A 69 -6.35 -2.27 -8.91
C TYR A 69 -5.50 -3.22 -8.08
N CYS A 70 -4.56 -2.70 -7.30
CA CYS A 70 -3.82 -3.50 -6.32
C CYS A 70 -4.51 -3.47 -4.97
N THR A 71 -4.33 -4.55 -4.22
CA THR A 71 -4.81 -4.66 -2.84
C THR A 71 -3.64 -4.98 -1.94
N LEU A 72 -3.48 -4.23 -0.86
CA LEU A 72 -2.57 -4.58 0.22
C LEU A 72 -3.38 -5.27 1.32
N ALA A 73 -2.99 -6.49 1.66
CA ALA A 73 -3.59 -7.19 2.79
C ALA A 73 -3.33 -6.42 4.09
N ALA A 74 -4.21 -6.57 5.07
CA ALA A 74 -4.07 -5.90 6.36
C ALA A 74 -2.68 -6.14 6.97
N GLY A 75 -2.09 -5.11 7.55
CA GLY A 75 -0.80 -5.19 8.20
C GLY A 75 0.40 -5.24 7.27
N THR A 76 0.23 -5.07 5.98
CA THR A 76 1.34 -5.08 5.01
C THR A 76 2.20 -3.83 5.16
N THR A 77 3.52 -4.03 5.19
CA THR A 77 4.51 -2.95 5.11
C THR A 77 5.18 -2.99 3.75
N ILE A 78 5.17 -1.88 3.05
CA ILE A 78 5.75 -1.78 1.71
C ILE A 78 6.53 -0.48 1.56
N GLY A 79 7.66 -0.55 0.88
CA GLY A 79 8.52 0.60 0.57
C GLY A 79 9.19 0.45 -0.78
N LYS A 80 8.53 -0.16 -1.73
CA LYS A 80 9.11 -0.38 -3.06
C LYS A 80 8.06 -0.26 -4.16
N LYS A 81 8.54 -0.15 -5.38
CA LYS A 81 7.71 -0.16 -6.58
C LYS A 81 7.28 -1.60 -6.91
N ILE A 82 5.99 -1.77 -7.16
CA ILE A 82 5.45 -3.00 -7.73
C ILE A 82 5.41 -2.84 -9.23
N ASP A 83 6.12 -3.71 -9.95
CA ASP A 83 6.21 -3.68 -11.39
C ASP A 83 5.03 -4.39 -12.05
N GLY A 84 4.81 -4.04 -13.33
CA GLY A 84 3.78 -4.67 -14.14
C GLY A 84 2.39 -4.07 -13.92
N GLU A 85 1.38 -4.80 -14.34
CA GLU A 85 0.00 -4.38 -14.15
C GLU A 85 -0.50 -4.71 -12.75
N GLY A 86 -1.65 -4.16 -12.41
CA GLY A 86 -2.31 -4.41 -11.13
C GLY A 86 -2.99 -5.78 -11.05
N TYR A 87 -4.17 -5.80 -10.43
CA TYR A 87 -4.93 -7.03 -10.16
C TYR A 87 -4.13 -8.02 -9.31
N LYS A 88 -3.46 -7.48 -8.29
CA LYS A 88 -2.60 -8.23 -7.38
C LYS A 88 -3.04 -8.01 -5.95
N ILE A 89 -3.04 -9.07 -5.17
CA ILE A 89 -3.14 -8.99 -3.72
C ILE A 89 -1.73 -9.22 -3.17
N ILE A 90 -1.26 -8.26 -2.40
CA ILE A 90 0.12 -8.20 -1.91
C ILE A 90 0.09 -8.29 -0.39
N SER A 91 0.94 -9.13 0.15
CA SER A 91 1.09 -9.30 1.59
C SER A 91 2.54 -9.57 1.94
N ASN A 92 2.89 -9.37 3.19
CA ASN A 92 4.14 -9.84 3.73
C ASN A 92 3.93 -10.46 5.10
N THR A 93 4.75 -11.46 5.37
CA THR A 93 4.92 -12.01 6.72
C THR A 93 6.35 -11.74 7.16
N SER A 94 7.33 -12.37 6.56
CA SER A 94 8.74 -12.05 6.70
C SER A 94 9.27 -11.23 5.53
N GLU A 95 8.70 -11.41 4.34
CA GLU A 95 9.05 -10.65 3.15
C GLU A 95 7.79 -10.32 2.34
N LEU A 96 7.88 -9.30 1.50
CA LEU A 96 6.78 -8.90 0.64
C LEU A 96 6.60 -9.93 -0.49
N LYS A 97 5.39 -10.39 -0.69
CA LYS A 97 5.07 -11.32 -1.77
C LYS A 97 3.71 -11.04 -2.37
N ILE A 98 3.53 -11.46 -3.62
CA ILE A 98 2.25 -11.46 -4.29
C ILE A 98 1.52 -12.73 -3.86
N VAL A 99 0.36 -12.58 -3.22
CA VAL A 99 -0.43 -13.72 -2.70
C VAL A 99 -1.36 -14.26 -3.78
N LYS A 100 -1.99 -13.38 -4.52
CA LYS A 100 -2.89 -13.71 -5.62
C LYS A 100 -2.79 -12.70 -6.74
N GLU A 101 -3.08 -13.14 -7.95
CA GLU A 101 -3.19 -12.29 -9.13
C GLU A 101 -4.58 -12.42 -9.74
N ASN A 102 -4.99 -11.46 -10.56
CA ASN A 102 -6.29 -11.39 -11.24
C ASN A 102 -7.48 -11.14 -10.30
N TYR A 103 -7.23 -10.63 -9.09
CA TYR A 103 -8.27 -10.23 -8.14
C TYR A 103 -8.20 -8.73 -7.90
N TYR A 104 -9.34 -8.13 -7.66
CA TYR A 104 -9.44 -6.71 -7.30
C TYR A 104 -10.69 -6.50 -6.44
N ARG A 105 -10.71 -5.37 -5.73
CA ARG A 105 -11.84 -5.00 -4.89
C ARG A 105 -13.10 -4.81 -5.74
N GLU A 106 -14.22 -5.41 -5.34
CA GLU A 106 -15.50 -5.18 -5.99
C GLU A 106 -15.84 -3.69 -6.00
N LEU A 107 -16.05 -3.14 -7.19
CA LEU A 107 -16.32 -1.73 -7.39
C LEU A 107 -17.81 -1.43 -7.33
N GLY A 108 -18.16 -0.23 -6.87
CA GLY A 108 -19.53 0.23 -6.83
C GLY A 108 -20.36 -0.29 -5.66
N ASN A 109 -19.80 -1.12 -4.79
CA ASN A 109 -20.46 -1.64 -3.61
C ASN A 109 -19.56 -1.49 -2.39
N ASP A 110 -19.80 -0.46 -1.60
CA ASP A 110 -19.01 -0.19 -0.40
C ASP A 110 -19.57 -0.89 0.85
N ALA A 111 -20.73 -1.51 0.76
CA ALA A 111 -21.27 -2.31 1.84
C ALA A 111 -20.70 -3.73 1.79
N ILE A 112 -20.48 -4.31 2.95
CA ILE A 112 -20.12 -5.71 3.05
C ILE A 112 -21.39 -6.53 2.77
N VAL A 113 -21.36 -7.31 1.68
CA VAL A 113 -22.50 -8.15 1.30
C VAL A 113 -22.02 -9.59 1.23
N TYR A 114 -22.58 -10.40 2.09
CA TYR A 114 -22.32 -11.84 2.08
C TYR A 114 -23.63 -12.57 1.79
N PRO A 115 -23.61 -13.58 0.91
CA PRO A 115 -24.78 -14.46 0.77
C PRO A 115 -25.12 -15.13 2.10
N VAL A 116 -26.42 -15.29 2.36
CA VAL A 116 -26.89 -15.91 3.61
C VAL A 116 -26.27 -17.29 3.82
N ASP A 117 -26.15 -18.08 2.76
CA ASP A 117 -25.57 -19.42 2.81
C ASP A 117 -24.11 -19.40 3.26
N SER A 118 -23.34 -18.40 2.83
CA SER A 118 -21.95 -18.25 3.27
C SER A 118 -21.85 -17.98 4.78
N ILE A 119 -22.80 -17.27 5.35
CA ILE A 119 -22.87 -16.99 6.78
C ILE A 119 -23.23 -18.26 7.56
N ASN A 120 -24.15 -19.05 7.06
CA ASN A 120 -24.64 -20.25 7.74
C ASN A 120 -23.68 -21.44 7.66
N ASN A 121 -22.76 -21.43 6.73
CA ASN A 121 -21.80 -22.51 6.50
C ASN A 121 -20.45 -22.30 7.19
N ARG A 122 -20.38 -21.44 8.16
CA ARG A 122 -19.15 -21.20 8.93
C ARG A 122 -18.79 -22.35 9.85
#